data_8afc370a3dd6877aec432eb385e619ea
#
_entry.id   8afc370a3dd6877aec432eb385e619ea
#
_cell.length_a   1.000
_cell.length_b   1.000
_cell.length_c   1.000
_cell.angle_alpha   90.00
_cell.angle_beta   90.00
_cell.angle_gamma   90.00
#
_symmetry.space_group_name_H-M   'P 1'
#
loop_
_entity.id
_entity.type
_entity.pdbx_description
1 polymer ?
#
loop_
_entity_poly.entity_id
_entity_poly.type
_entity_poly.pdbx_seq_one_letter_code
_entity_poly.pdbx_strand_id
1 'polypeptide(L)'
;MRRGLGCVALMLAALLGACSSDKPKPTPLESITPQIAGRLVWSARIDGAAPGLIVTSRDGEFTVAAADGSVLALQADNGREVWRGTAGARLSAGVGSDGRYAAVVTRDNEVVVLERGAVKWRARLASRVATPPLVAGERVFVMGVDRVVTAFDALDGRLLWLLQRPGEALTLSQPGVVTAFKDTLLVGQGQRLTGIDPLRGTVRWEVALANPRGTNEVERLSDLTGPALRVANMVCARSFQVGVGCADAQLGTLLWTKSVGGVQAIGGDADLVVGADASDRITAWRASNGDLAWNNENLRYRGLSGALVLGRTVIFGDAEGQVHFLDRTDGKTLLRLPTDGSAVVGVPVRSGNTLLVVTRNGGLFAFRPD
;
A
#
# COMPACT_ATOMS: atom_id res chain seq x y z
N MET A 1 57.12 -29.35 -12.23
CA MET A 1 56.27 -28.18 -11.92
C MET A 1 54.80 -28.36 -12.41
N ARG A 2 54.14 -29.51 -12.27
CA ARG A 2 52.74 -29.76 -12.73
C ARG A 2 51.77 -30.19 -11.63
N ARG A 3 52.20 -30.25 -10.36
CA ARG A 3 51.33 -30.65 -9.22
C ARG A 3 50.79 -29.48 -8.38
N GLY A 4 51.23 -28.26 -8.58
CA GLY A 4 50.78 -27.09 -7.81
C GLY A 4 49.54 -26.41 -8.36
N LEU A 5 49.20 -26.53 -9.66
CA LEU A 5 48.03 -25.84 -10.24
C LEU A 5 46.70 -26.51 -9.89
N GLY A 6 46.66 -27.81 -9.59
CA GLY A 6 45.43 -28.52 -9.28
C GLY A 6 44.84 -28.16 -7.91
N CYS A 7 45.69 -27.90 -6.90
CA CYS A 7 45.22 -27.54 -5.56
C CYS A 7 44.70 -26.12 -5.47
N VAL A 8 45.22 -25.17 -6.26
CA VAL A 8 44.74 -23.77 -6.26
C VAL A 8 43.37 -23.68 -6.95
N ALA A 9 43.16 -24.46 -8.01
CA ALA A 9 41.87 -24.50 -8.72
C ALA A 9 40.74 -25.11 -7.85
N LEU A 10 41.06 -26.14 -7.03
CA LEU A 10 40.10 -26.72 -6.10
C LEU A 10 39.76 -25.76 -4.93
N MET A 11 40.70 -24.99 -4.43
CA MET A 11 40.43 -23.99 -3.39
C MET A 11 39.60 -22.80 -3.89
N LEU A 12 39.80 -22.36 -5.16
CA LEU A 12 38.95 -21.30 -5.74
C LEU A 12 37.52 -21.77 -6.00
N ALA A 13 37.29 -23.03 -6.35
CA ALA A 13 35.96 -23.60 -6.55
C ALA A 13 35.18 -23.77 -5.25
N ALA A 14 35.85 -23.97 -4.12
CA ALA A 14 35.21 -24.05 -2.78
C ALA A 14 34.75 -22.69 -2.25
N LEU A 15 35.35 -21.58 -2.69
CA LEU A 15 34.97 -20.24 -2.26
C LEU A 15 33.73 -19.69 -2.99
N LEU A 16 33.35 -20.25 -4.13
CA LEU A 16 32.16 -19.84 -4.88
C LEU A 16 30.84 -20.46 -4.38
N GLY A 17 30.91 -21.46 -3.50
CA GLY A 17 29.73 -22.14 -2.94
C GLY A 17 29.18 -21.50 -1.64
N ALA A 18 29.85 -20.50 -1.07
CA ALA A 18 29.57 -20.02 0.29
C ALA A 18 28.56 -18.87 0.40
N CYS A 19 27.92 -18.42 -0.69
CA CYS A 19 27.00 -17.27 -0.70
C CYS A 19 25.57 -17.61 -1.12
N SER A 20 25.09 -18.84 -1.00
CA SER A 20 23.65 -19.09 -1.06
C SER A 20 23.06 -18.95 0.36
N SER A 21 22.68 -17.74 0.73
CA SER A 21 21.76 -17.60 1.87
C SER A 21 20.44 -18.24 1.48
N ASP A 22 20.15 -19.42 1.98
CA ASP A 22 18.84 -20.05 1.82
C ASP A 22 17.78 -19.07 2.33
N LYS A 23 16.96 -18.55 1.41
CA LYS A 23 15.80 -17.72 1.81
C LYS A 23 14.91 -18.58 2.71
N PRO A 24 14.41 -18.03 3.82
CA PRO A 24 13.48 -18.75 4.66
C PRO A 24 12.31 -19.30 3.85
N LYS A 25 11.99 -20.57 4.01
CA LYS A 25 10.85 -21.19 3.31
C LYS A 25 9.54 -20.72 3.92
N PRO A 26 8.50 -20.51 3.09
CA PRO A 26 7.16 -20.23 3.60
C PRO A 26 6.69 -21.30 4.57
N THR A 27 6.06 -20.90 5.66
CA THR A 27 5.42 -21.84 6.57
C THR A 27 4.37 -22.67 5.83
N PRO A 28 4.38 -24.00 5.90
CA PRO A 28 3.36 -24.83 5.28
C PRO A 28 1.97 -24.47 5.79
N LEU A 29 1.00 -24.42 4.88
CA LEU A 29 -0.38 -24.12 5.26
C LEU A 29 -1.00 -25.32 5.98
N GLU A 30 -1.53 -25.09 7.16
CA GLU A 30 -2.31 -26.08 7.89
C GLU A 30 -3.63 -26.38 7.18
N SER A 31 -4.14 -27.60 7.33
CA SER A 31 -5.51 -27.93 6.93
C SER A 31 -6.47 -27.25 7.88
N ILE A 32 -7.45 -26.54 7.32
CA ILE A 32 -8.47 -25.84 8.09
C ILE A 32 -9.86 -26.38 7.77
N THR A 33 -10.73 -26.43 8.76
CA THR A 33 -12.17 -26.56 8.56
C THR A 33 -12.73 -25.13 8.55
N PRO A 34 -13.30 -24.66 7.42
CA PRO A 34 -13.84 -23.30 7.34
C PRO A 34 -14.89 -23.06 8.44
N GLN A 35 -14.72 -21.94 9.17
CA GLN A 35 -15.63 -21.52 10.24
C GLN A 35 -16.56 -20.38 9.82
N ILE A 36 -16.30 -19.81 8.64
CA ILE A 36 -17.15 -18.84 7.97
C ILE A 36 -17.27 -19.24 6.51
N ALA A 37 -18.36 -18.84 5.89
CA ALA A 37 -18.57 -19.04 4.47
C ALA A 37 -18.17 -17.77 3.68
N GLY A 38 -17.71 -18.01 2.47
CA GLY A 38 -17.36 -16.95 1.54
C GLY A 38 -17.07 -17.53 0.17
N ARG A 39 -17.41 -16.78 -0.86
CA ARG A 39 -17.26 -17.23 -2.26
C ARG A 39 -16.76 -16.15 -3.18
N LEU A 40 -16.11 -16.58 -4.26
CA LEU A 40 -15.82 -15.73 -5.42
C LEU A 40 -17.17 -15.39 -6.10
N VAL A 41 -17.45 -14.09 -6.28
CA VAL A 41 -18.68 -13.63 -6.95
C VAL A 41 -18.43 -13.20 -8.39
N TRP A 42 -17.27 -12.63 -8.67
CA TRP A 42 -16.82 -12.34 -10.02
C TRP A 42 -15.29 -12.23 -10.06
N SER A 43 -14.74 -12.37 -11.26
CA SER A 43 -13.35 -12.08 -11.54
C SER A 43 -13.22 -11.32 -12.86
N ALA A 44 -12.16 -10.50 -12.95
CA ALA A 44 -11.80 -9.76 -14.15
C ALA A 44 -10.27 -9.74 -14.30
N ARG A 45 -9.77 -9.18 -15.39
CA ARG A 45 -8.34 -9.10 -15.65
C ARG A 45 -7.96 -7.73 -16.19
N ILE A 46 -6.80 -7.25 -15.72
CA ILE A 46 -6.10 -6.06 -16.21
C ILE A 46 -4.71 -6.46 -16.73
N ASP A 47 -4.04 -5.59 -17.46
CA ASP A 47 -2.70 -5.86 -17.98
C ASP A 47 -1.61 -5.60 -16.91
N GLY A 48 -1.57 -6.47 -15.92
CA GLY A 48 -0.59 -6.50 -14.84
C GLY A 48 -0.80 -5.44 -13.76
N ALA A 49 -0.48 -5.84 -12.53
CA ALA A 49 -0.36 -4.93 -11.41
C ALA A 49 1.11 -4.55 -11.21
N ALA A 50 1.39 -3.30 -10.84
CA ALA A 50 2.72 -2.81 -10.53
C ALA A 50 2.74 -2.15 -9.15
N PRO A 51 3.90 -2.10 -8.47
CA PRO A 51 4.05 -1.26 -7.28
C PRO A 51 3.59 0.17 -7.57
N GLY A 52 2.88 0.79 -6.63
CA GLY A 52 2.30 2.11 -6.82
C GLY A 52 0.92 2.13 -7.49
N LEU A 53 0.43 0.99 -7.99
CA LEU A 53 -0.94 0.86 -8.46
C LEU A 53 -1.81 0.30 -7.33
N ILE A 54 -2.84 1.05 -6.97
CA ILE A 54 -3.83 0.67 -5.95
C ILE A 54 -5.24 0.69 -6.54
N VAL A 55 -6.16 0.09 -5.84
CA VAL A 55 -7.59 0.19 -6.12
C VAL A 55 -8.19 1.26 -5.23
N THR A 56 -9.04 2.12 -5.80
CA THR A 56 -9.93 2.99 -5.00
C THR A 56 -11.36 2.48 -5.07
N SER A 57 -12.10 2.67 -3.98
CA SER A 57 -13.50 2.30 -3.90
C SER A 57 -14.34 3.52 -3.56
N ARG A 58 -15.35 3.80 -4.39
CA ARG A 58 -16.28 4.91 -4.20
C ARG A 58 -17.64 4.56 -4.77
N ASP A 59 -18.70 4.91 -4.07
CA ASP A 59 -20.09 4.86 -4.53
C ASP A 59 -20.50 3.53 -5.23
N GLY A 60 -20.02 2.39 -4.68
CA GLY A 60 -20.31 1.08 -5.25
C GLY A 60 -19.46 0.68 -6.44
N GLU A 61 -18.41 1.42 -6.74
CA GLU A 61 -17.47 1.14 -7.82
C GLU A 61 -16.06 0.91 -7.29
N PHE A 62 -15.30 0.09 -8.01
CA PHE A 62 -13.85 -0.01 -7.90
C PHE A 62 -13.21 0.69 -9.09
N THR A 63 -12.35 1.65 -8.85
CA THR A 63 -11.49 2.23 -9.89
C THR A 63 -10.11 1.59 -9.80
N VAL A 64 -9.63 1.07 -10.94
CA VAL A 64 -8.40 0.28 -11.05
C VAL A 64 -7.54 0.86 -12.17
N ALA A 65 -6.23 0.85 -11.99
CA ALA A 65 -5.27 1.19 -13.03
C ALA A 65 -4.36 -0.01 -13.32
N ALA A 66 -4.05 -0.23 -14.60
CA ALA A 66 -3.16 -1.27 -15.06
C ALA A 66 -1.79 -0.70 -15.47
N ALA A 67 -0.78 -1.56 -15.50
CA ALA A 67 0.60 -1.14 -15.80
C ALA A 67 0.78 -0.60 -17.23
N ASP A 68 -0.09 -0.99 -18.17
CA ASP A 68 -0.08 -0.55 -19.57
C ASP A 68 -0.58 0.89 -19.77
N GLY A 69 -1.25 1.46 -18.79
CA GLY A 69 -1.87 2.78 -18.86
C GLY A 69 -3.38 2.77 -18.87
N SER A 70 -4.00 1.60 -18.90
CA SER A 70 -5.45 1.47 -18.82
C SER A 70 -5.96 1.86 -17.43
N VAL A 71 -7.09 2.58 -17.40
CA VAL A 71 -7.82 2.94 -16.17
C VAL A 71 -9.27 2.58 -16.39
N LEU A 72 -9.87 1.89 -15.43
CA LEU A 72 -11.24 1.43 -15.55
C LEU A 72 -12.00 1.50 -14.23
N ALA A 73 -13.30 1.73 -14.30
CA ALA A 73 -14.21 1.58 -13.18
C ALA A 73 -15.11 0.35 -13.39
N LEU A 74 -15.24 -0.43 -12.32
CA LEU A 74 -16.03 -1.66 -12.29
C LEU A 74 -17.10 -1.55 -11.22
N GLN A 75 -18.31 -1.99 -11.51
CA GLN A 75 -19.33 -2.15 -10.48
C GLN A 75 -18.87 -3.20 -9.45
N ALA A 76 -18.89 -2.84 -8.19
CA ALA A 76 -18.45 -3.70 -7.11
C ALA A 76 -19.28 -4.99 -7.01
N ASP A 77 -20.56 -4.91 -7.38
CA ASP A 77 -21.49 -6.01 -7.23
C ASP A 77 -21.30 -7.15 -8.22
N ASN A 78 -20.90 -6.87 -9.44
CA ASN A 78 -20.88 -7.87 -10.52
C ASN A 78 -19.65 -7.77 -11.44
N GLY A 79 -18.72 -6.83 -11.18
CA GLY A 79 -17.52 -6.63 -11.97
C GLY A 79 -17.76 -6.03 -13.36
N ARG A 80 -18.99 -5.59 -13.66
CA ARG A 80 -19.31 -4.97 -14.96
C ARG A 80 -18.54 -3.66 -15.10
N GLU A 81 -17.90 -3.49 -16.25
CA GLU A 81 -17.22 -2.25 -16.59
C GLU A 81 -18.20 -1.08 -16.74
N VAL A 82 -17.96 0.00 -16.01
CA VAL A 82 -18.74 1.24 -16.08
C VAL A 82 -18.14 2.18 -17.13
N TRP A 83 -16.82 2.32 -17.10
CA TRP A 83 -16.06 3.05 -18.09
C TRP A 83 -14.62 2.54 -18.15
N ARG A 84 -13.99 2.78 -19.29
CA ARG A 84 -12.57 2.53 -19.53
C ARG A 84 -11.93 3.72 -20.22
N GLY A 85 -10.71 4.05 -19.84
CA GLY A 85 -9.87 5.04 -20.47
C GLY A 85 -8.42 4.60 -20.51
N THR A 86 -7.56 5.43 -21.05
CA THR A 86 -6.12 5.19 -21.07
C THR A 86 -5.36 6.48 -20.84
N ALA A 87 -4.29 6.38 -20.06
CA ALA A 87 -3.30 7.45 -19.92
C ALA A 87 -2.39 7.57 -21.14
N GLY A 88 -2.42 6.61 -22.08
CA GLY A 88 -1.61 6.61 -23.28
C GLY A 88 -0.14 6.27 -23.06
N ALA A 89 0.28 5.94 -21.84
CA ALA A 89 1.64 5.55 -21.47
C ALA A 89 1.62 4.65 -20.24
N ARG A 90 2.69 3.88 -20.03
CA ARG A 90 2.84 2.99 -18.85
C ARG A 90 2.84 3.81 -17.56
N LEU A 91 2.18 3.27 -16.54
CA LEU A 91 2.02 3.95 -15.26
C LEU A 91 3.17 3.67 -14.29
N SER A 92 3.45 4.64 -13.42
CA SER A 92 4.31 4.53 -12.25
C SER A 92 3.50 4.54 -10.96
N ALA A 93 2.36 5.22 -10.91
CA ALA A 93 1.50 5.33 -9.74
C ALA A 93 0.03 5.61 -10.13
N GLY A 94 -0.88 5.13 -9.29
CA GLY A 94 -2.32 5.33 -9.44
C GLY A 94 -3.12 4.16 -8.86
N VAL A 95 -4.41 4.25 -8.83
CA VAL A 95 -5.29 5.35 -9.18
C VAL A 95 -5.75 6.09 -7.93
N GLY A 96 -5.75 7.41 -7.96
CA GLY A 96 -6.53 8.22 -7.04
C GLY A 96 -7.86 8.58 -7.67
N SER A 97 -8.97 8.41 -6.97
CA SER A 97 -10.28 8.78 -7.49
C SER A 97 -11.21 9.30 -6.40
N ASP A 98 -12.03 10.28 -6.75
CA ASP A 98 -13.13 10.78 -5.93
C ASP A 98 -14.52 10.31 -6.43
N GLY A 99 -14.52 9.42 -7.45
CA GLY A 99 -15.71 8.93 -8.15
C GLY A 99 -16.01 9.69 -9.44
N ARG A 100 -15.65 10.98 -9.55
CA ARG A 100 -15.76 11.78 -10.77
C ARG A 100 -14.48 11.76 -11.59
N TYR A 101 -13.37 12.10 -10.96
CA TYR A 101 -12.06 12.13 -11.56
C TYR A 101 -11.23 10.93 -11.14
N ALA A 102 -10.40 10.45 -12.06
CA ALA A 102 -9.39 9.44 -11.82
C ALA A 102 -8.02 9.99 -12.21
N ALA A 103 -7.07 9.99 -11.28
CA ALA A 103 -5.72 10.52 -11.48
C ALA A 103 -4.70 9.40 -11.44
N VAL A 104 -3.82 9.36 -12.43
CA VAL A 104 -2.69 8.42 -12.52
C VAL A 104 -1.42 9.17 -12.89
N VAL A 105 -0.26 8.56 -12.66
CA VAL A 105 1.03 9.11 -13.09
C VAL A 105 1.72 8.13 -14.00
N THR A 106 2.23 8.63 -15.12
CA THR A 106 2.97 7.85 -16.11
C THR A 106 4.44 7.72 -15.71
N ARG A 107 5.14 6.76 -16.34
CA ARG A 107 6.60 6.62 -16.17
C ARG A 107 7.39 7.79 -16.75
N ASP A 108 6.76 8.59 -17.62
CA ASP A 108 7.32 9.80 -18.21
C ASP A 108 7.11 11.05 -17.33
N ASN A 109 6.73 10.85 -16.05
CA ASN A 109 6.48 11.89 -15.07
C ASN A 109 5.36 12.86 -15.49
N GLU A 110 4.28 12.34 -16.05
CA GLU A 110 3.06 13.11 -16.27
C GLU A 110 1.95 12.64 -15.33
N VAL A 111 1.31 13.57 -14.65
CA VAL A 111 0.00 13.31 -14.06
C VAL A 111 -1.06 13.43 -15.15
N VAL A 112 -1.92 12.42 -15.25
CA VAL A 112 -3.01 12.36 -16.21
C VAL A 112 -4.31 12.21 -15.44
N VAL A 113 -5.25 13.11 -15.67
CA VAL A 113 -6.57 13.05 -15.05
C VAL A 113 -7.62 12.73 -16.10
N LEU A 114 -8.44 11.73 -15.76
CA LEU A 114 -9.55 11.26 -16.59
C LEU A 114 -10.88 11.57 -15.89
N GLU A 115 -11.89 11.87 -16.68
CA GLU A 115 -13.28 11.95 -16.26
C GLU A 115 -14.07 10.93 -17.09
N ARG A 116 -14.61 9.90 -16.44
CA ARG A 116 -15.34 8.77 -17.08
C ARG A 116 -14.61 8.17 -18.28
N GLY A 117 -13.30 7.96 -18.15
CA GLY A 117 -12.46 7.36 -19.18
C GLY A 117 -11.87 8.33 -20.22
N ALA A 118 -12.40 9.53 -20.36
CA ALA A 118 -11.82 10.56 -21.23
C ALA A 118 -10.72 11.33 -20.50
N VAL A 119 -9.57 11.53 -21.15
CA VAL A 119 -8.51 12.39 -20.62
C VAL A 119 -8.99 13.82 -20.57
N LYS A 120 -8.98 14.41 -19.39
CA LYS A 120 -9.39 15.78 -19.14
C LYS A 120 -8.23 16.75 -19.33
N TRP A 121 -7.10 16.44 -18.68
CA TRP A 121 -5.89 17.23 -18.76
C TRP A 121 -4.65 16.38 -18.40
N ARG A 122 -3.48 16.93 -18.69
CA ARG A 122 -2.17 16.39 -18.35
C ARG A 122 -1.28 17.49 -17.81
N ALA A 123 -0.40 17.17 -16.87
CA ALA A 123 0.62 18.10 -16.40
C ALA A 123 1.94 17.37 -16.14
N ARG A 124 3.05 18.00 -16.49
CA ARG A 124 4.38 17.45 -16.28
C ARG A 124 4.83 17.67 -14.85
N LEU A 125 5.46 16.65 -14.27
CA LEU A 125 6.01 16.65 -12.92
C LEU A 125 7.54 16.75 -12.98
N ALA A 126 8.14 17.39 -11.96
CA ALA A 126 9.59 17.56 -11.90
C ALA A 126 10.33 16.25 -11.55
N SER A 127 9.69 15.33 -10.82
CA SER A 127 10.29 14.09 -10.37
C SER A 127 9.37 12.89 -10.60
N ARG A 128 9.95 11.68 -10.45
CA ARG A 128 9.18 10.42 -10.43
C ARG A 128 8.17 10.40 -9.30
N VAL A 129 7.10 9.66 -9.51
CA VAL A 129 6.06 9.43 -8.52
C VAL A 129 5.87 7.92 -8.32
N ALA A 130 5.89 7.49 -7.07
CA ALA A 130 5.61 6.12 -6.65
C ALA A 130 4.32 6.03 -5.81
N THR A 131 3.88 7.16 -5.27
CA THR A 131 2.68 7.27 -4.43
C THR A 131 1.48 7.60 -5.30
N PRO A 132 0.37 6.85 -5.22
CA PRO A 132 -0.84 7.20 -5.94
C PRO A 132 -1.28 8.63 -5.66
N PRO A 133 -1.70 9.39 -6.67
CA PRO A 133 -2.29 10.72 -6.46
C PRO A 133 -3.51 10.63 -5.54
N LEU A 134 -3.81 11.71 -4.85
CA LEU A 134 -5.08 11.87 -4.14
C LEU A 134 -5.95 12.85 -4.90
N VAL A 135 -7.18 12.44 -5.21
CA VAL A 135 -8.23 13.33 -5.71
C VAL A 135 -9.20 13.63 -4.57
N ALA A 136 -9.26 14.87 -4.13
CA ALA A 136 -10.14 15.30 -3.05
C ALA A 136 -10.35 16.82 -3.06
N GLY A 137 -11.57 17.28 -2.77
CA GLY A 137 -11.90 18.70 -2.61
C GLY A 137 -11.56 19.52 -3.86
N GLU A 138 -11.93 19.01 -5.04
CA GLU A 138 -11.68 19.64 -6.35
C GLU A 138 -10.18 19.84 -6.65
N ARG A 139 -9.31 19.01 -6.05
CA ARG A 139 -7.86 19.08 -6.24
C ARG A 139 -7.29 17.70 -6.51
N VAL A 140 -6.17 17.69 -7.21
CA VAL A 140 -5.31 16.53 -7.38
C VAL A 140 -3.98 16.80 -6.69
N PHE A 141 -3.66 15.99 -5.68
CA PHE A 141 -2.41 16.09 -4.93
C PHE A 141 -1.47 14.99 -5.38
N VAL A 142 -0.24 15.35 -5.68
CA VAL A 142 0.81 14.43 -6.12
C VAL A 142 2.04 14.63 -5.25
N MET A 143 2.61 13.53 -4.75
CA MET A 143 3.88 13.54 -4.02
C MET A 143 4.95 12.83 -4.84
N GLY A 144 5.99 13.54 -5.20
CA GLY A 144 7.17 13.02 -5.87
C GLY A 144 8.10 12.25 -4.93
N VAL A 145 9.01 11.45 -5.51
CA VAL A 145 10.07 10.78 -4.74
C VAL A 145 11.07 11.79 -4.13
N ASP A 146 11.10 13.01 -4.62
CA ASP A 146 11.81 14.16 -4.04
C ASP A 146 11.07 14.79 -2.85
N ARG A 147 9.97 14.19 -2.40
CA ARG A 147 9.09 14.67 -1.31
C ARG A 147 8.40 16.00 -1.58
N VAL A 148 8.45 16.48 -2.82
CA VAL A 148 7.67 17.65 -3.24
C VAL A 148 6.21 17.26 -3.36
N VAL A 149 5.35 18.03 -2.70
CA VAL A 149 3.88 17.89 -2.81
C VAL A 149 3.37 18.99 -3.73
N THR A 150 2.67 18.58 -4.78
CA THR A 150 2.10 19.48 -5.78
C THR A 150 0.59 19.35 -5.77
N ALA A 151 -0.12 20.45 -5.78
CA ALA A 151 -1.58 20.49 -5.92
C ALA A 151 -1.98 21.13 -7.24
N PHE A 152 -2.87 20.45 -7.95
CA PHE A 152 -3.49 20.93 -9.18
C PHE A 152 -4.99 21.10 -8.98
N ASP A 153 -5.57 22.04 -9.72
CA ASP A 153 -7.02 22.12 -9.89
C ASP A 153 -7.52 20.86 -10.63
N ALA A 154 -8.54 20.18 -10.10
CA ALA A 154 -9.01 18.93 -10.69
C ALA A 154 -9.73 19.15 -12.03
N LEU A 155 -10.28 20.34 -12.26
CA LEU A 155 -11.05 20.66 -13.46
C LEU A 155 -10.15 20.88 -14.67
N ASP A 156 -9.08 21.67 -14.55
CA ASP A 156 -8.28 22.15 -15.68
C ASP A 156 -6.77 21.83 -15.57
N GLY A 157 -6.31 21.28 -14.45
CA GLY A 157 -4.90 20.93 -14.25
C GLY A 157 -3.98 22.10 -13.92
N ARG A 158 -4.53 23.27 -13.64
CA ARG A 158 -3.75 24.44 -13.24
C ARG A 158 -3.03 24.19 -11.94
N LEU A 159 -1.73 24.49 -11.91
CA LEU A 159 -0.93 24.42 -10.68
C LEU A 159 -1.47 25.43 -9.65
N LEU A 160 -1.84 24.93 -8.46
CA LEU A 160 -2.34 25.75 -7.37
C LEU A 160 -1.23 26.14 -6.42
N TRP A 161 -0.46 25.16 -5.98
CA TRP A 161 0.69 25.36 -5.10
C TRP A 161 1.66 24.17 -5.16
N LEU A 162 2.86 24.41 -4.66
CA LEU A 162 3.92 23.43 -4.51
C LEU A 162 4.54 23.62 -3.13
N LEU A 163 4.71 22.50 -2.42
CA LEU A 163 5.40 22.46 -1.12
C LEU A 163 6.65 21.58 -1.25
N GLN A 164 7.80 22.21 -1.17
CA GLN A 164 9.09 21.54 -1.07
C GLN A 164 9.62 21.66 0.36
N ARG A 165 10.13 20.56 0.90
CA ARG A 165 10.70 20.55 2.25
C ARG A 165 12.11 19.97 2.22
N PRO A 166 13.02 20.51 3.07
CA PRO A 166 14.31 19.88 3.28
C PRO A 166 14.14 18.44 3.80
N GLY A 167 14.97 17.53 3.36
CA GLY A 167 14.96 16.15 3.82
C GLY A 167 16.19 15.40 3.35
N GLU A 168 16.32 14.15 3.79
CA GLU A 168 17.38 13.27 3.32
C GLU A 168 17.19 12.96 1.83
N ALA A 169 18.29 12.83 1.10
CA ALA A 169 18.26 12.62 -0.35
C ALA A 169 17.68 11.24 -0.71
N LEU A 170 17.85 10.24 0.17
CA LEU A 170 17.38 8.88 -0.07
C LEU A 170 15.90 8.74 0.28
N THR A 171 15.12 8.20 -0.67
CA THR A 171 13.70 7.88 -0.49
C THR A 171 13.38 6.50 -1.02
N LEU A 172 12.36 5.87 -0.45
CA LEU A 172 11.83 4.61 -0.97
C LEU A 172 11.08 4.85 -2.29
N SER A 173 11.29 3.95 -3.26
CA SER A 173 10.53 3.94 -4.51
C SER A 173 9.29 3.03 -4.38
N GLN A 174 8.51 3.24 -3.33
CA GLN A 174 7.25 2.52 -3.06
C GLN A 174 6.16 3.51 -2.62
N PRO A 175 4.88 3.09 -2.63
CA PRO A 175 3.79 3.95 -2.22
C PRO A 175 3.97 4.50 -0.81
N GLY A 176 3.91 5.82 -0.68
CA GLY A 176 3.90 6.55 0.57
C GLY A 176 2.49 6.92 1.01
N VAL A 177 2.41 7.82 1.98
CA VAL A 177 1.14 8.29 2.55
C VAL A 177 0.77 9.63 1.93
N VAL A 178 -0.37 9.66 1.20
CA VAL A 178 -1.08 10.88 0.81
C VAL A 178 -2.56 10.59 0.99
N THR A 179 -3.22 11.27 1.93
CA THR A 179 -4.65 11.06 2.23
C THR A 179 -5.28 12.35 2.76
N ALA A 180 -6.61 12.42 2.77
CA ALA A 180 -7.35 13.55 3.31
C ALA A 180 -7.94 13.22 4.69
N PHE A 181 -7.93 14.20 5.57
CA PHE A 181 -8.64 14.15 6.85
C PHE A 181 -9.36 15.48 7.04
N LYS A 182 -10.70 15.47 6.97
CA LYS A 182 -11.52 16.69 7.02
C LYS A 182 -10.98 17.73 6.01
N ASP A 183 -10.58 18.89 6.49
CA ASP A 183 -9.99 20.00 5.74
C ASP A 183 -8.45 20.00 5.72
N THR A 184 -7.82 18.87 6.01
CA THR A 184 -6.37 18.73 6.10
C THR A 184 -5.88 17.66 5.15
N LEU A 185 -4.86 17.96 4.36
CA LEU A 185 -4.11 16.99 3.57
C LEU A 185 -3.03 16.37 4.48
N LEU A 186 -3.01 15.05 4.58
CA LEU A 186 -2.02 14.30 5.34
C LEU A 186 -1.00 13.69 4.40
N VAL A 187 0.27 13.98 4.64
CA VAL A 187 1.37 13.51 3.79
C VAL A 187 2.48 12.90 4.64
N GLY A 188 2.95 11.73 4.23
CA GLY A 188 4.12 11.07 4.81
C GLY A 188 5.39 11.57 4.15
N GLN A 189 6.28 12.21 4.91
CA GLN A 189 7.59 12.68 4.44
C GLN A 189 8.68 12.15 5.37
N GLY A 190 9.41 11.12 4.90
CA GLY A 190 10.28 10.33 5.77
C GLY A 190 9.45 9.62 6.86
N GLN A 191 9.91 9.62 8.10
CA GLN A 191 9.21 9.06 9.26
C GLN A 191 8.10 9.96 9.83
N ARG A 192 7.86 11.12 9.22
CA ARG A 192 6.92 12.14 9.72
C ARG A 192 5.62 12.14 8.94
N LEU A 193 4.53 12.28 9.67
CA LEU A 193 3.22 12.61 9.12
C LEU A 193 3.02 14.13 9.26
N THR A 194 2.72 14.78 8.14
CA THR A 194 2.55 16.23 8.06
C THR A 194 1.11 16.55 7.68
N GLY A 195 0.45 17.38 8.46
CA GLY A 195 -0.84 17.98 8.15
C GLY A 195 -0.65 19.30 7.40
N ILE A 196 -1.22 19.41 6.22
CA ILE A 196 -1.06 20.53 5.30
C ILE A 196 -2.42 21.15 5.02
N ASP A 197 -2.48 22.49 4.94
CA ASP A 197 -3.64 23.19 4.44
C ASP A 197 -3.81 22.90 2.93
N PRO A 198 -4.88 22.21 2.51
CA PRO A 198 -5.03 21.81 1.11
C PRO A 198 -5.27 22.98 0.15
N LEU A 199 -5.65 24.15 0.67
CA LEU A 199 -5.91 25.35 -0.13
C LEU A 199 -4.63 26.14 -0.42
N ARG A 200 -3.71 26.19 0.57
CA ARG A 200 -2.53 27.05 0.54
C ARG A 200 -1.21 26.32 0.45
N GLY A 201 -1.18 25.00 0.74
CA GLY A 201 0.06 24.21 0.81
C GLY A 201 0.90 24.52 2.05
N THR A 202 0.36 25.20 3.06
CA THR A 202 1.09 25.54 4.29
C THR A 202 0.96 24.42 5.31
N VAL A 203 2.06 24.15 6.03
CA VAL A 203 2.07 23.13 7.09
C VAL A 203 1.30 23.65 8.30
N ARG A 204 0.35 22.84 8.79
CA ARG A 204 -0.42 23.07 10.00
C ARG A 204 0.25 22.46 11.22
N TRP A 205 0.73 21.23 11.06
CA TRP A 205 1.41 20.47 12.10
C TRP A 205 2.27 19.35 11.50
N GLU A 206 3.15 18.80 12.31
CA GLU A 206 4.01 17.68 11.95
C GLU A 206 4.28 16.80 13.17
N VAL A 207 4.20 15.47 12.98
CA VAL A 207 4.44 14.50 14.05
C VAL A 207 5.29 13.34 13.52
N ALA A 208 6.29 12.91 14.28
CA ALA A 208 7.09 11.73 13.98
C ALA A 208 6.31 10.47 14.41
N LEU A 209 6.07 9.55 13.47
CA LEU A 209 5.44 8.26 13.74
C LEU A 209 6.44 7.16 14.09
N ALA A 210 7.73 7.40 13.84
CA ALA A 210 8.80 6.49 14.19
C ALA A 210 10.09 7.28 14.45
N ASN A 211 11.01 6.66 15.18
CA ASN A 211 12.34 7.20 15.44
C ASN A 211 13.38 6.21 14.89
N PRO A 212 13.85 6.38 13.67
CA PRO A 212 14.85 5.51 13.09
C PRO A 212 16.17 5.64 13.87
N ARG A 213 16.86 4.50 14.01
CA ARG A 213 18.18 4.42 14.63
C ARG A 213 19.15 3.95 13.56
N GLY A 214 20.23 4.69 13.35
CA GLY A 214 21.24 4.31 12.37
C GLY A 214 22.33 5.36 12.27
N THR A 215 23.52 4.94 11.83
CA THR A 215 24.69 5.79 11.68
C THR A 215 24.81 6.36 10.27
N ASN A 216 24.16 5.74 9.28
CA ASN A 216 24.18 6.17 7.88
C ASN A 216 22.76 6.36 7.32
N GLU A 217 22.65 6.97 6.13
CA GLU A 217 21.36 7.29 5.49
C GLU A 217 20.52 6.06 5.16
N VAL A 218 21.15 4.93 4.80
CA VAL A 218 20.45 3.68 4.48
C VAL A 218 19.80 3.10 5.72
N GLU A 219 20.50 3.09 6.85
CA GLU A 219 19.97 2.62 8.14
C GLU A 219 18.85 3.51 8.67
N ARG A 220 18.85 4.80 8.30
CA ARG A 220 17.81 5.77 8.66
C ARG A 220 16.64 5.82 7.69
N LEU A 221 16.68 5.01 6.61
CA LEU A 221 15.58 4.95 5.64
C LEU A 221 14.31 4.44 6.30
N SER A 222 13.35 5.32 6.47
CA SER A 222 12.18 5.10 7.33
C SER A 222 10.91 5.78 6.82
N ASP A 223 10.81 5.94 5.48
CA ASP A 223 9.64 6.56 4.86
C ASP A 223 8.34 5.87 5.29
N LEU A 224 7.29 6.65 5.47
CA LEU A 224 5.97 6.10 5.77
C LEU A 224 5.40 5.38 4.54
N THR A 225 5.03 4.11 4.74
CA THR A 225 4.44 3.25 3.72
C THR A 225 2.92 3.46 3.69
N GLY A 226 2.38 3.67 2.49
CA GLY A 226 0.95 3.82 2.26
C GLY A 226 0.25 2.53 1.81
N PRO A 227 -1.09 2.52 1.83
CA PRO A 227 -1.95 3.55 2.38
C PRO A 227 -1.91 3.62 3.92
N ALA A 228 -2.15 4.80 4.48
CA ALA A 228 -2.33 4.94 5.92
C ALA A 228 -3.73 4.45 6.34
N LEU A 229 -3.80 3.83 7.51
CA LEU A 229 -5.06 3.56 8.19
C LEU A 229 -5.63 4.88 8.72
N ARG A 230 -6.91 5.13 8.46
CA ARG A 230 -7.62 6.29 8.99
C ARG A 230 -8.96 5.86 9.61
N VAL A 231 -9.12 6.11 10.90
CA VAL A 231 -10.34 5.80 11.66
C VAL A 231 -10.66 6.96 12.59
N ALA A 232 -11.81 7.60 12.43
CA ALA A 232 -12.17 8.82 13.13
C ALA A 232 -11.03 9.86 13.07
N ASN A 233 -10.48 10.29 14.20
CA ASN A 233 -9.34 11.20 14.27
C ASN A 233 -7.98 10.48 14.25
N MET A 234 -7.95 9.16 14.41
CA MET A 234 -6.71 8.39 14.42
C MET A 234 -6.22 8.14 12.99
N VAL A 235 -4.95 8.40 12.75
CA VAL A 235 -4.23 8.02 11.54
C VAL A 235 -3.00 7.22 11.92
N CYS A 236 -2.88 6.03 11.37
CA CYS A 236 -1.72 5.17 11.61
C CYS A 236 -1.02 4.85 10.29
N ALA A 237 0.30 4.76 10.34
CA ALA A 237 1.11 4.31 9.22
C ALA A 237 2.28 3.45 9.70
N ARG A 238 2.78 2.64 8.79
CA ARG A 238 4.04 1.93 8.96
C ARG A 238 5.19 2.83 8.51
N SER A 239 6.21 2.92 9.33
CA SER A 239 7.53 3.40 8.92
C SER A 239 8.35 2.20 8.47
N PHE A 240 8.85 2.24 7.23
CA PHE A 240 9.59 1.16 6.59
C PHE A 240 10.69 0.62 7.50
N GLN A 241 10.69 -0.69 7.76
CA GLN A 241 11.66 -1.42 8.60
C GLN A 241 11.82 -0.93 10.05
N VAL A 242 11.15 0.15 10.47
CA VAL A 242 11.33 0.77 11.79
C VAL A 242 10.18 0.46 12.74
N GLY A 243 8.93 0.72 12.30
CA GLY A 243 7.82 0.53 13.22
C GLY A 243 6.45 0.91 12.69
N VAL A 244 5.49 0.93 13.60
CA VAL A 244 4.11 1.39 13.38
C VAL A 244 3.84 2.54 14.34
N GLY A 245 3.29 3.63 13.85
CA GLY A 245 2.89 4.78 14.67
C GLY A 245 1.49 5.25 14.35
N CYS A 246 0.78 5.71 15.37
CA CYS A 246 -0.54 6.32 15.28
C CYS A 246 -0.52 7.72 15.86
N ALA A 247 -1.22 8.64 15.19
CA ALA A 247 -1.37 10.02 15.62
C ALA A 247 -2.83 10.45 15.60
N ASP A 248 -3.17 11.45 16.40
CA ASP A 248 -4.40 12.20 16.27
C ASP A 248 -4.23 13.22 15.15
N ALA A 249 -4.95 13.04 14.04
CA ALA A 249 -4.86 13.90 12.86
C ALA A 249 -5.52 15.27 13.05
N GLN A 250 -6.37 15.43 14.06
CA GLN A 250 -6.97 16.72 14.40
C GLN A 250 -5.98 17.60 15.17
N LEU A 251 -5.25 16.99 16.12
CA LEU A 251 -4.34 17.70 17.01
C LEU A 251 -2.89 17.70 16.47
N GLY A 252 -2.54 16.79 15.57
CA GLY A 252 -1.16 16.59 15.12
C GLY A 252 -0.23 16.00 16.18
N THR A 253 -0.79 15.21 17.11
CA THR A 253 -0.04 14.66 18.25
C THR A 253 0.10 13.15 18.13
N LEU A 254 1.24 12.61 18.59
CA LEU A 254 1.49 11.18 18.64
C LEU A 254 0.59 10.52 19.68
N LEU A 255 -0.12 9.45 19.29
CA LEU A 255 -0.89 8.62 20.24
C LEU A 255 0.00 7.52 20.81
N TRP A 256 0.63 6.75 19.93
CA TRP A 256 1.56 5.69 20.31
C TRP A 256 2.45 5.26 19.14
N THR A 257 3.53 4.56 19.45
CA THR A 257 4.42 3.93 18.47
C THR A 257 4.91 2.57 18.97
N LYS A 258 5.15 1.63 18.03
CA LYS A 258 5.71 0.30 18.29
C LYS A 258 6.84 0.01 17.32
N SER A 259 7.99 -0.41 17.84
CA SER A 259 9.17 -0.73 17.06
C SER A 259 9.05 -2.15 16.46
N VAL A 260 8.14 -2.33 15.51
CA VAL A 260 7.94 -3.58 14.77
C VAL A 260 8.09 -3.28 13.28
N GLY A 261 9.26 -3.56 12.76
CA GLY A 261 9.63 -3.31 11.36
C GLY A 261 8.78 -4.13 10.40
N GLY A 262 8.73 -3.70 9.15
CA GLY A 262 7.98 -4.37 8.08
C GLY A 262 7.93 -3.48 6.85
N VAL A 263 7.34 -3.99 5.77
CA VAL A 263 7.34 -3.33 4.45
C VAL A 263 5.94 -2.99 3.95
N GLN A 264 4.92 -3.74 4.37
CA GLN A 264 3.55 -3.59 3.89
C GLN A 264 2.75 -2.60 4.74
N ALA A 265 1.71 -2.02 4.15
CA ALA A 265 0.76 -1.19 4.86
C ALA A 265 0.06 -1.95 5.98
N ILE A 266 -0.33 -1.22 7.01
CA ILE A 266 -1.15 -1.74 8.10
C ILE A 266 -2.64 -1.52 7.81
N GLY A 267 -3.49 -2.35 8.42
CA GLY A 267 -4.94 -2.18 8.43
C GLY A 267 -5.47 -2.04 9.84
N GLY A 268 -6.74 -1.79 9.97
CA GLY A 268 -7.36 -1.69 11.29
C GLY A 268 -8.76 -1.10 11.27
N ASP A 269 -9.28 -0.92 12.48
CA ASP A 269 -10.54 -0.24 12.77
C ASP A 269 -10.43 0.57 14.07
N ALA A 270 -11.56 0.89 14.69
CA ALA A 270 -11.59 1.68 15.94
C ALA A 270 -10.95 0.96 17.14
N ASP A 271 -10.84 -0.36 17.12
CA ASP A 271 -10.37 -1.18 18.24
C ASP A 271 -8.99 -1.79 18.00
N LEU A 272 -8.66 -2.15 16.74
CA LEU A 272 -7.45 -2.86 16.37
C LEU A 272 -6.67 -2.16 15.25
N VAL A 273 -5.35 -2.18 15.37
CA VAL A 273 -4.38 -1.93 14.30
C VAL A 273 -3.62 -3.23 14.05
N VAL A 274 -3.52 -3.67 12.80
CA VAL A 274 -2.92 -4.97 12.45
C VAL A 274 -1.92 -4.80 11.32
N GLY A 275 -0.81 -5.54 11.39
CA GLY A 275 0.17 -5.59 10.32
C GLY A 275 1.14 -6.75 10.47
N ALA A 276 1.75 -7.16 9.36
CA ALA A 276 2.79 -8.17 9.34
C ALA A 276 4.18 -7.52 9.41
N ASP A 277 5.13 -8.14 10.10
CA ASP A 277 6.54 -7.72 10.09
C ASP A 277 7.29 -8.24 8.85
N ALA A 278 8.59 -8.01 8.77
CA ALA A 278 9.41 -8.43 7.62
C ALA A 278 9.53 -9.98 7.49
N SER A 279 9.15 -10.73 8.51
CA SER A 279 9.08 -12.20 8.49
C SER A 279 7.65 -12.74 8.35
N ASP A 280 6.68 -11.85 8.05
CA ASP A 280 5.25 -12.14 7.99
C ASP A 280 4.64 -12.61 9.31
N ARG A 281 5.26 -12.31 10.45
CA ARG A 281 4.60 -12.44 11.73
C ARG A 281 3.55 -11.35 11.84
N ILE A 282 2.29 -11.74 11.96
CA ILE A 282 1.16 -10.82 12.11
C ILE A 282 1.05 -10.40 13.57
N THR A 283 0.91 -9.12 13.80
CA THR A 283 0.67 -8.55 15.13
C THR A 283 -0.55 -7.64 15.08
N ALA A 284 -1.44 -7.81 16.05
CA ALA A 284 -2.55 -6.90 16.29
C ALA A 284 -2.33 -6.13 17.58
N TRP A 285 -2.53 -4.85 17.53
CA TRP A 285 -2.43 -3.92 18.66
C TRP A 285 -3.79 -3.29 18.96
N ARG A 286 -4.06 -2.99 20.21
CA ARG A 286 -5.21 -2.17 20.59
C ARG A 286 -5.05 -0.76 20.01
N ALA A 287 -6.04 -0.29 19.27
CA ALA A 287 -5.97 1.01 18.60
C ALA A 287 -5.77 2.17 19.58
N SER A 288 -6.32 2.07 20.81
CA SER A 288 -6.28 3.11 21.83
C SER A 288 -4.89 3.43 22.37
N ASN A 289 -3.99 2.41 22.51
CA ASN A 289 -2.71 2.59 23.21
C ASN A 289 -1.54 1.76 22.61
N GLY A 290 -1.82 0.98 21.57
CA GLY A 290 -0.83 0.13 20.93
C GLY A 290 -0.46 -1.13 21.74
N ASP A 291 -1.17 -1.50 22.79
CA ASP A 291 -0.90 -2.73 23.51
C ASP A 291 -1.16 -3.95 22.64
N LEU A 292 -0.36 -5.00 22.85
CA LEU A 292 -0.53 -6.24 22.13
C LEU A 292 -1.91 -6.85 22.43
N ALA A 293 -2.68 -7.09 21.37
CA ALA A 293 -3.93 -7.84 21.45
C ALA A 293 -3.67 -9.34 21.20
N TRP A 294 -3.03 -9.66 20.08
CA TRP A 294 -2.62 -11.01 19.72
C TRP A 294 -1.52 -10.97 18.65
N ASN A 295 -0.89 -12.12 18.42
CA ASN A 295 0.00 -12.33 17.28
C ASN A 295 -0.25 -13.71 16.64
N ASN A 296 0.16 -13.86 15.36
CA ASN A 296 0.07 -15.12 14.61
C ASN A 296 1.36 -15.31 13.82
N GLU A 297 1.97 -16.50 13.93
CA GLU A 297 3.18 -16.91 13.23
C GLU A 297 2.95 -18.01 12.18
N ASN A 298 1.71 -18.48 12.00
CA ASN A 298 1.38 -19.59 11.09
C ASN A 298 1.51 -19.23 9.62
N LEU A 299 1.67 -17.93 9.30
CA LEU A 299 1.80 -17.42 7.93
C LEU A 299 3.20 -16.82 7.65
N ARG A 300 4.22 -17.18 8.43
CA ARG A 300 5.58 -16.63 8.27
C ARG A 300 6.17 -16.95 6.91
N TYR A 301 6.89 -15.95 6.36
CA TYR A 301 7.61 -16.00 5.09
C TYR A 301 6.73 -16.31 3.87
N ARG A 302 5.43 -16.00 3.93
CA ARG A 302 4.50 -16.21 2.83
C ARG A 302 4.35 -15.01 1.91
N GLY A 303 5.03 -13.89 2.20
CA GLY A 303 4.95 -12.65 1.41
C GLY A 303 3.57 -12.02 1.50
N LEU A 304 3.13 -11.72 2.72
CA LEU A 304 1.81 -11.17 2.99
C LEU A 304 1.63 -9.79 2.38
N SER A 305 0.43 -9.52 1.89
CA SER A 305 -0.03 -8.20 1.45
C SER A 305 -0.26 -7.24 2.62
N GLY A 306 -0.69 -6.01 2.36
CA GLY A 306 -1.25 -5.16 3.41
C GLY A 306 -2.52 -5.75 4.01
N ALA A 307 -2.81 -5.38 5.26
CA ALA A 307 -3.95 -5.89 6.02
C ALA A 307 -5.24 -5.11 5.74
N LEU A 308 -6.38 -5.81 5.75
CA LEU A 308 -7.71 -5.21 5.85
C LEU A 308 -8.46 -5.82 7.04
N VAL A 309 -9.00 -4.97 7.92
CA VAL A 309 -9.93 -5.42 8.97
C VAL A 309 -11.35 -5.19 8.48
N LEU A 310 -12.16 -6.27 8.49
CA LEU A 310 -13.54 -6.25 7.98
C LEU A 310 -14.45 -7.10 8.86
N GLY A 311 -15.32 -6.44 9.62
CA GLY A 311 -16.23 -7.11 10.55
C GLY A 311 -15.47 -7.94 11.57
N ARG A 312 -15.72 -9.26 11.59
CA ARG A 312 -15.04 -10.20 12.50
C ARG A 312 -13.71 -10.75 11.94
N THR A 313 -13.24 -10.27 10.78
CA THR A 313 -12.07 -10.84 10.12
C THR A 313 -10.95 -9.83 9.90
N VAL A 314 -9.72 -10.33 9.93
CA VAL A 314 -8.52 -9.68 9.41
C VAL A 314 -8.11 -10.43 8.16
N ILE A 315 -7.89 -9.71 7.07
CA ILE A 315 -7.70 -10.27 5.73
C ILE A 315 -6.31 -9.92 5.22
N PHE A 316 -5.60 -10.94 4.73
CA PHE A 316 -4.32 -10.83 4.02
C PHE A 316 -4.37 -11.68 2.75
N GLY A 317 -3.70 -11.23 1.71
CA GLY A 317 -3.29 -12.11 0.63
C GLY A 317 -1.85 -12.57 0.81
N ASP A 318 -1.42 -13.63 0.11
CA ASP A 318 -0.04 -14.10 0.15
C ASP A 318 0.61 -14.20 -1.25
N ALA A 319 1.89 -14.56 -1.29
CA ALA A 319 2.67 -14.66 -2.51
C ALA A 319 2.26 -15.84 -3.42
N GLU A 320 1.51 -16.80 -2.89
CA GLU A 320 0.98 -17.96 -3.63
C GLU A 320 -0.49 -17.77 -4.05
N GLY A 321 -1.02 -16.53 -3.88
CA GLY A 321 -2.38 -16.19 -4.30
C GLY A 321 -3.48 -16.70 -3.38
N GLN A 322 -3.14 -17.01 -2.12
CA GLN A 322 -4.16 -17.34 -1.12
C GLN A 322 -4.65 -16.07 -0.42
N VAL A 323 -5.94 -16.01 -0.16
CA VAL A 323 -6.58 -14.98 0.66
C VAL A 323 -6.97 -15.59 2.00
N HIS A 324 -6.31 -15.14 3.07
CA HIS A 324 -6.49 -15.62 4.43
C HIS A 324 -7.45 -14.71 5.19
N PHE A 325 -8.48 -15.30 5.79
CA PHE A 325 -9.43 -14.64 6.68
C PHE A 325 -9.15 -15.14 8.10
N LEU A 326 -8.61 -14.28 8.93
CA LEU A 326 -8.26 -14.58 10.31
C LEU A 326 -9.31 -14.03 11.25
N ASP A 327 -9.54 -14.69 12.39
CA ASP A 327 -10.42 -14.15 13.44
C ASP A 327 -9.82 -12.86 14.02
N ARG A 328 -10.64 -11.83 14.12
CA ARG A 328 -10.25 -10.54 14.64
C ARG A 328 -9.82 -10.57 16.10
N THR A 329 -10.33 -11.54 16.87
CA THR A 329 -10.15 -11.60 18.34
C THR A 329 -8.88 -12.33 18.76
N ASP A 330 -8.44 -13.35 18.02
CA ASP A 330 -7.30 -14.20 18.38
C ASP A 330 -6.35 -14.52 17.22
N GLY A 331 -6.66 -14.05 16.00
CA GLY A 331 -5.82 -14.24 14.82
C GLY A 331 -5.85 -15.63 14.21
N LYS A 332 -6.72 -16.56 14.65
CA LYS A 332 -6.83 -17.90 14.04
C LYS A 332 -7.42 -17.85 12.65
N THR A 333 -7.00 -18.76 11.78
CA THR A 333 -7.53 -18.86 10.41
C THR A 333 -8.98 -19.39 10.42
N LEU A 334 -9.91 -18.58 9.89
CA LEU A 334 -11.32 -18.94 9.76
C LEU A 334 -11.66 -19.48 8.37
N LEU A 335 -11.00 -18.95 7.34
CA LEU A 335 -11.25 -19.30 5.93
C LEU A 335 -10.01 -18.99 5.10
N ARG A 336 -9.81 -19.73 4.02
CA ARG A 336 -8.82 -19.46 2.99
C ARG A 336 -9.46 -19.66 1.63
N LEU A 337 -9.27 -18.68 0.73
CA LEU A 337 -9.79 -18.73 -0.63
C LEU A 337 -8.67 -18.55 -1.64
N PRO A 338 -8.62 -19.35 -2.70
CA PRO A 338 -7.60 -19.23 -3.75
C PRO A 338 -7.94 -18.10 -4.74
N THR A 339 -6.90 -17.60 -5.40
CA THR A 339 -6.98 -16.74 -6.59
C THR A 339 -6.37 -17.46 -7.81
N ASP A 340 -5.57 -16.77 -8.62
CA ASP A 340 -4.89 -17.35 -9.79
C ASP A 340 -3.50 -17.95 -9.48
N GLY A 341 -3.13 -18.08 -8.22
CA GLY A 341 -1.84 -18.61 -7.80
C GLY A 341 -0.68 -17.61 -7.88
N SER A 342 -0.91 -16.42 -8.39
CA SER A 342 0.10 -15.34 -8.35
C SER A 342 -0.06 -14.47 -7.11
N ALA A 343 1.04 -13.80 -6.70
CA ALA A 343 1.07 -13.03 -5.48
C ALA A 343 -0.05 -11.98 -5.41
N VAL A 344 -0.77 -11.95 -4.30
CA VAL A 344 -1.69 -10.85 -3.99
C VAL A 344 -0.86 -9.58 -3.70
N VAL A 345 -1.24 -8.47 -4.30
CA VAL A 345 -0.51 -7.20 -4.19
C VAL A 345 -1.37 -6.09 -3.61
N GLY A 346 -0.70 -5.16 -2.93
CA GLY A 346 -1.36 -4.02 -2.30
C GLY A 346 -2.14 -4.39 -1.04
N VAL A 347 -3.25 -3.70 -0.83
CA VAL A 347 -4.18 -3.93 0.29
C VAL A 347 -5.51 -4.39 -0.30
N PRO A 348 -6.15 -5.43 0.23
CA PRO A 348 -7.51 -5.78 -0.16
C PRO A 348 -8.47 -4.59 0.04
N VAL A 349 -9.40 -4.37 -0.88
CA VAL A 349 -10.28 -3.19 -0.88
C VAL A 349 -11.73 -3.61 -0.80
N ARG A 350 -12.50 -2.91 0.04
CA ARG A 350 -13.92 -3.17 0.23
C ARG A 350 -14.78 -2.12 -0.48
N SER A 351 -15.88 -2.57 -1.08
CA SER A 351 -17.02 -1.74 -1.51
C SER A 351 -18.33 -2.45 -1.13
N GLY A 352 -19.11 -1.84 -0.23
CA GLY A 352 -20.28 -2.52 0.32
C GLY A 352 -19.91 -3.85 0.98
N ASN A 353 -20.49 -4.96 0.51
CA ASN A 353 -20.18 -6.33 0.97
C ASN A 353 -19.17 -7.05 0.09
N THR A 354 -18.63 -6.39 -0.93
CA THR A 354 -17.68 -6.99 -1.86
C THR A 354 -16.25 -6.63 -1.45
N LEU A 355 -15.43 -7.65 -1.28
CA LEU A 355 -13.99 -7.56 -1.10
C LEU A 355 -13.30 -7.76 -2.44
N LEU A 356 -12.46 -6.84 -2.87
CA LEU A 356 -11.62 -6.98 -4.06
C LEU A 356 -10.17 -7.22 -3.68
N VAL A 357 -9.57 -8.21 -4.31
CA VAL A 357 -8.15 -8.56 -4.22
C VAL A 357 -7.54 -8.48 -5.61
N VAL A 358 -6.34 -7.94 -5.70
CA VAL A 358 -5.58 -7.82 -6.95
C VAL A 358 -4.36 -8.72 -6.89
N THR A 359 -4.08 -9.45 -7.96
CA THR A 359 -2.89 -10.29 -8.07
C THR A 359 -1.84 -9.67 -8.99
N ARG A 360 -0.60 -10.09 -8.84
CA ARG A 360 0.54 -9.60 -9.64
C ARG A 360 0.33 -9.78 -11.14
N ASN A 361 -0.31 -10.87 -11.54
CA ASN A 361 -0.61 -11.16 -12.95
C ASN A 361 -1.81 -10.38 -13.49
N GLY A 362 -2.35 -9.43 -12.69
CA GLY A 362 -3.47 -8.58 -13.10
C GLY A 362 -4.85 -9.21 -12.89
N GLY A 363 -4.94 -10.31 -12.14
CA GLY A 363 -6.22 -10.87 -11.73
C GLY A 363 -6.93 -9.94 -10.73
N LEU A 364 -8.20 -9.72 -10.93
CA LEU A 364 -9.13 -9.04 -10.03
C LEU A 364 -10.11 -10.08 -9.51
N PHE A 365 -10.12 -10.34 -8.20
CA PHE A 365 -10.96 -11.37 -7.59
C PHE A 365 -11.85 -10.74 -6.54
N ALA A 366 -13.16 -10.83 -6.75
CA ALA A 366 -14.13 -10.27 -5.83
C ALA A 366 -14.81 -11.36 -5.02
N PHE A 367 -14.76 -11.22 -3.71
CA PHE A 367 -15.32 -12.16 -2.76
C PHE A 367 -16.45 -11.53 -1.96
N ARG A 368 -17.41 -12.36 -1.50
CA ARG A 368 -18.47 -11.99 -0.56
C ARG A 368 -18.66 -13.08 0.49
N PRO A 369 -19.16 -12.73 1.69
CA PRO A 369 -19.73 -13.73 2.58
C PRO A 369 -20.96 -14.38 1.90
N ASP A 370 -21.21 -15.62 2.23
CA ASP A 370 -22.45 -16.32 1.82
C ASP A 370 -23.62 -15.91 2.72
#